data_dfd4feef1fedb7d4522c07d031c5c35f
#
_entry.id   dfd4feef1fedb7d4522c07d031c5c35f
#
_cell.length_a   1.000
_cell.length_b   1.000
_cell.length_c   1.000
_cell.angle_alpha   90.00
_cell.angle_beta   90.00
_cell.angle_gamma   90.00
#
_symmetry.space_group_name_H-M   'P 1'
#
loop_
_entity.id
_entity.type
_entity.pdbx_description
1 polymer ?
#
loop_
_entity_poly.entity_id
_entity_poly.type
_entity_poly.pdbx_seq_one_letter_code
_entity_poly.pdbx_strand_id
1 'polypeptide(L)'
;MKKFIALLLALVMVLSLAACSVEKAEEPAPAETQAAAEAPAEEAAETVEISLWTYPIGKWTDEATVSALLADFNAAYPNIKVNVEYLDYTNGDDKVNTAIEGGQAPDLIMEGPERLIANWGAKGLLLDLADIMPEGLYESVVTSCTNAAGAVYEYPVCMTAHCMAINRDVFEAAGALQYLNEETHTWNSVEDFLKAVQAVYDAGYEYVGTIYCGGQGGDQGTRALITNVGGGTYANDDLTAYTYASEENAAGLAKLWAQDGINFDPAIVASDEITAFVNGTFQMAFCWNIGQETNNADALGFDVLPMAFPTDSTPVLQGGIWGFGIFDNGDEARAEAAKTFIKYMTQNDEMYVKAVEATTYAPVRELAGAYEGNEMMAEYSLMNPMMGVYYQITKGWTQARTEWWNMLQRVGESDGTAETILTEMTAAQDAANAAAAAE
;
A
#
# COMPACT_ATOMS: atom_id res chain seq x y z
N MET A 1 -46.84 4.75 -34.72
CA MET A 1 -46.47 3.37 -34.33
C MET A 1 -46.39 3.24 -32.80
N LYS A 2 -47.42 3.66 -32.04
CA LYS A 2 -47.48 3.56 -30.56
C LYS A 2 -48.85 2.99 -30.08
N LYS A 3 -49.58 2.23 -30.89
CA LYS A 3 -50.90 1.70 -30.54
C LYS A 3 -51.08 0.20 -30.80
N PHE A 4 -49.99 -0.56 -30.99
CA PHE A 4 -50.06 -2.00 -31.28
C PHE A 4 -49.41 -2.93 -30.23
N ILE A 5 -48.88 -2.38 -29.11
CA ILE A 5 -48.22 -3.19 -28.06
C ILE A 5 -49.13 -3.46 -26.84
N ALA A 6 -50.30 -2.85 -26.79
CA ALA A 6 -51.24 -3.00 -25.67
C ALA A 6 -52.25 -4.12 -25.79
N LEU A 7 -52.19 -4.98 -26.85
CA LEU A 7 -53.20 -6.04 -27.10
C LEU A 7 -52.66 -7.46 -26.99
N LEU A 8 -51.38 -7.65 -26.59
CA LEU A 8 -50.77 -9.01 -26.50
C LEU A 8 -50.54 -9.48 -25.06
N LEU A 9 -50.87 -8.69 -24.05
CA LEU A 9 -50.69 -9.03 -22.62
C LEU A 9 -52.00 -9.42 -21.89
N ALA A 10 -53.13 -9.51 -22.61
CA ALA A 10 -54.45 -9.83 -22.03
C ALA A 10 -54.93 -11.25 -22.33
N LEU A 11 -54.13 -12.13 -22.97
CA LEU A 11 -54.62 -13.45 -23.43
C LEU A 11 -53.92 -14.65 -22.77
N VAL A 12 -53.21 -14.51 -21.67
CA VAL A 12 -52.54 -15.63 -20.96
C VAL A 12 -53.12 -15.91 -19.57
N MET A 13 -54.16 -15.22 -19.14
CA MET A 13 -54.75 -15.39 -17.78
C MET A 13 -56.13 -16.09 -17.74
N VAL A 14 -56.55 -16.85 -18.73
CA VAL A 14 -57.87 -17.52 -18.70
C VAL A 14 -57.75 -18.94 -19.27
N LEU A 15 -56.93 -19.80 -18.63
CA LEU A 15 -57.01 -21.25 -18.91
C LEU A 15 -56.33 -22.05 -17.77
N SER A 16 -56.95 -22.07 -16.58
CA SER A 16 -56.69 -23.12 -15.58
C SER A 16 -57.78 -23.18 -14.51
N LEU A 17 -59.00 -23.47 -14.97
CA LEU A 17 -60.09 -23.90 -14.10
C LEU A 17 -61.02 -24.79 -14.88
N ALA A 18 -60.81 -26.10 -14.79
CA ALA A 18 -61.85 -27.15 -14.87
C ALA A 18 -61.16 -28.52 -14.99
N ALA A 19 -61.24 -29.32 -13.94
CA ALA A 19 -61.91 -30.63 -13.98
C ALA A 19 -61.73 -31.31 -12.60
N CYS A 20 -62.82 -31.25 -11.84
CA CYS A 20 -63.15 -32.23 -10.78
C CYS A 20 -63.84 -33.42 -11.43
N SER A 21 -63.52 -34.65 -10.91
CA SER A 21 -64.50 -35.65 -10.48
C SER A 21 -63.81 -37.03 -10.39
N VAL A 22 -63.65 -37.53 -9.18
CA VAL A 22 -64.31 -38.64 -8.53
C VAL A 22 -64.09 -40.01 -9.14
N GLU A 23 -63.39 -40.91 -8.42
CA GLU A 23 -63.94 -42.22 -8.09
C GLU A 23 -63.22 -42.82 -6.84
N LYS A 24 -64.00 -43.48 -6.00
CA LYS A 24 -63.76 -43.99 -4.68
C LYS A 24 -63.55 -45.50 -4.77
N ALA A 25 -62.49 -46.06 -4.20
CA ALA A 25 -62.42 -47.48 -3.86
C ALA A 25 -61.56 -47.71 -2.62
N GLU A 26 -62.08 -48.48 -1.74
CA GLU A 26 -61.84 -49.01 -0.43
C GLU A 26 -60.40 -49.22 0.08
N GLU A 27 -60.28 -48.95 1.41
CA GLU A 27 -59.23 -49.27 2.36
C GLU A 27 -58.90 -50.77 2.48
N PRO A 28 -57.68 -51.13 2.86
CA PRO A 28 -57.50 -51.86 4.12
C PRO A 28 -56.48 -51.23 5.06
N ALA A 29 -56.76 -51.42 6.38
CA ALA A 29 -56.23 -50.87 7.60
C ALA A 29 -54.76 -51.26 7.94
N PRO A 30 -54.17 -50.81 9.09
CA PRO A 30 -52.98 -49.99 9.12
C PRO A 30 -51.74 -50.81 9.50
N ALA A 31 -50.57 -50.41 8.99
CA ALA A 31 -49.27 -50.78 9.53
C ALA A 31 -48.65 -49.53 10.17
N GLU A 32 -48.37 -49.63 11.45
CA GLU A 32 -47.63 -48.63 12.23
C GLU A 32 -46.25 -48.40 11.62
N THR A 33 -46.04 -47.22 11.05
CA THR A 33 -44.72 -46.76 10.67
C THR A 33 -44.32 -45.70 11.69
N GLN A 34 -43.26 -45.99 12.44
CA GLN A 34 -42.58 -45.09 13.33
C GLN A 34 -42.30 -43.76 12.64
N ALA A 35 -42.77 -42.67 13.23
CA ALA A 35 -42.40 -41.35 12.85
C ALA A 35 -40.87 -41.20 13.02
N ALA A 36 -40.14 -41.10 11.89
CA ALA A 36 -38.79 -40.53 11.91
C ALA A 36 -38.94 -39.08 12.40
N ALA A 37 -38.29 -38.76 13.51
CA ALA A 37 -38.16 -37.38 13.95
C ALA A 37 -37.47 -36.62 12.82
N GLU A 38 -38.16 -35.66 12.21
CA GLU A 38 -37.54 -34.62 11.42
C GLU A 38 -36.51 -33.94 12.31
N ALA A 39 -35.24 -34.03 11.90
CA ALA A 39 -34.19 -33.17 12.45
C ALA A 39 -34.65 -31.71 12.25
N PRO A 40 -34.43 -30.83 13.22
CA PRO A 40 -34.71 -29.40 13.02
C PRO A 40 -34.03 -28.96 11.74
N ALA A 41 -34.79 -28.38 10.82
CA ALA A 41 -34.21 -27.68 9.68
C ALA A 41 -33.32 -26.59 10.30
N GLU A 42 -32.03 -26.66 10.05
CA GLU A 42 -31.13 -25.55 10.32
C GLU A 42 -31.71 -24.35 9.56
N GLU A 43 -32.17 -23.34 10.31
CA GLU A 43 -32.59 -22.07 9.70
C GLU A 43 -31.41 -21.60 8.82
N ALA A 44 -31.64 -21.52 7.53
CA ALA A 44 -30.63 -21.03 6.60
C ALA A 44 -30.22 -19.63 7.09
N ALA A 45 -28.95 -19.48 7.49
CA ALA A 45 -28.43 -18.21 7.98
C ALA A 45 -28.75 -17.12 6.94
N GLU A 46 -29.24 -15.97 7.41
CA GLU A 46 -29.59 -14.84 6.55
C GLU A 46 -28.36 -14.42 5.73
N THR A 47 -28.55 -14.19 4.44
CA THR A 47 -27.44 -13.78 3.57
C THR A 47 -27.08 -12.33 3.84
N VAL A 48 -25.81 -12.06 4.18
CA VAL A 48 -25.25 -10.73 4.33
C VAL A 48 -24.43 -10.37 3.10
N GLU A 49 -24.71 -9.23 2.51
CA GLU A 49 -23.93 -8.70 1.38
C GLU A 49 -23.06 -7.54 1.88
N ILE A 50 -21.75 -7.63 1.60
CA ILE A 50 -20.77 -6.59 1.91
C ILE A 50 -20.06 -6.12 0.65
N SER A 51 -19.57 -4.90 0.65
CA SER A 51 -18.78 -4.30 -0.43
C SER A 51 -17.30 -4.18 -0.02
N LEU A 52 -16.42 -4.59 -0.90
CA LEU A 52 -14.97 -4.40 -0.80
C LEU A 52 -14.50 -3.47 -1.92
N TRP A 53 -13.95 -2.32 -1.54
CA TRP A 53 -13.28 -1.44 -2.50
C TRP A 53 -11.77 -1.57 -2.33
N THR A 54 -11.04 -1.77 -3.43
CA THR A 54 -9.59 -2.00 -3.38
C THR A 54 -8.84 -1.05 -4.31
N TYR A 55 -7.80 -0.42 -3.78
CA TYR A 55 -6.80 0.30 -4.57
C TYR A 55 -5.82 -0.69 -5.23
N PRO A 56 -4.97 -0.23 -6.19
CA PRO A 56 -4.05 -1.10 -6.93
C PRO A 56 -2.86 -1.55 -6.06
N ILE A 57 -3.11 -2.50 -5.18
CA ILE A 57 -2.12 -3.13 -4.32
C ILE A 57 -1.78 -4.50 -4.91
N GLY A 58 -0.70 -4.55 -5.69
CA GLY A 58 -0.32 -5.74 -6.45
C GLY A 58 -1.45 -6.25 -7.34
N LYS A 59 -1.74 -7.55 -7.28
CA LYS A 59 -2.81 -8.20 -8.06
C LYS A 59 -4.20 -8.11 -7.41
N TRP A 60 -4.36 -7.35 -6.32
CA TRP A 60 -5.69 -7.06 -5.78
C TRP A 60 -6.54 -6.16 -6.70
N THR A 61 -5.97 -5.71 -7.82
CA THR A 61 -6.70 -5.10 -8.96
C THR A 61 -7.04 -6.07 -10.07
N ASP A 62 -6.51 -7.29 -10.03
CA ASP A 62 -6.79 -8.31 -11.03
C ASP A 62 -8.04 -9.10 -10.65
N GLU A 63 -9.11 -8.94 -11.45
CA GLU A 63 -10.39 -9.59 -11.22
C GLU A 63 -10.27 -11.12 -11.10
N ALA A 64 -9.38 -11.75 -11.88
CA ALA A 64 -9.19 -13.20 -11.83
C ALA A 64 -8.57 -13.65 -10.50
N THR A 65 -7.57 -12.93 -10.02
CA THR A 65 -6.91 -13.17 -8.72
C THR A 65 -7.88 -12.98 -7.57
N VAL A 66 -8.59 -11.85 -7.53
CA VAL A 66 -9.54 -11.56 -6.45
C VAL A 66 -10.71 -12.53 -6.47
N SER A 67 -11.24 -12.90 -7.66
CA SER A 67 -12.30 -13.89 -7.77
C SER A 67 -11.89 -15.27 -7.25
N ALA A 68 -10.62 -15.67 -7.42
CA ALA A 68 -10.10 -16.92 -6.88
C ALA A 68 -10.07 -16.90 -5.34
N LEU A 69 -9.58 -15.80 -4.73
CA LEU A 69 -9.60 -15.60 -3.27
C LEU A 69 -11.04 -15.64 -2.71
N LEU A 70 -11.96 -14.95 -3.41
CA LEU A 70 -13.37 -14.92 -3.02
C LEU A 70 -14.07 -16.29 -3.19
N ALA A 71 -13.67 -17.11 -4.14
CA ALA A 71 -14.21 -18.46 -4.30
C ALA A 71 -13.89 -19.32 -3.09
N ASP A 72 -12.66 -19.25 -2.56
CA ASP A 72 -12.27 -19.95 -1.34
C ASP A 72 -13.06 -19.42 -0.12
N PHE A 73 -13.22 -18.10 -0.01
CA PHE A 73 -14.02 -17.48 1.05
C PHE A 73 -15.50 -17.89 1.00
N ASN A 74 -16.13 -17.81 -0.18
CA ASN A 74 -17.54 -18.16 -0.37
C ASN A 74 -17.81 -19.64 -0.11
N ALA A 75 -16.83 -20.51 -0.35
CA ALA A 75 -16.94 -21.94 -0.01
C ALA A 75 -16.96 -22.13 1.52
N ALA A 76 -16.21 -21.33 2.28
CA ALA A 76 -16.18 -21.36 3.74
C ALA A 76 -17.37 -20.64 4.39
N TYR A 77 -17.84 -19.54 3.78
CA TYR A 77 -18.91 -18.67 4.29
C TYR A 77 -19.97 -18.40 3.22
N PRO A 78 -20.80 -19.39 2.86
CA PRO A 78 -21.75 -19.28 1.75
C PRO A 78 -22.88 -18.27 2.00
N ASN A 79 -23.07 -17.85 3.24
CA ASN A 79 -24.03 -16.81 3.65
C ASN A 79 -23.47 -15.39 3.60
N ILE A 80 -22.20 -15.19 3.26
CA ILE A 80 -21.61 -13.85 3.11
C ILE A 80 -21.22 -13.66 1.63
N LYS A 81 -21.75 -12.62 1.01
CA LYS A 81 -21.39 -12.22 -0.36
C LYS A 81 -20.55 -10.97 -0.34
N VAL A 82 -19.44 -10.98 -1.06
CA VAL A 82 -18.53 -9.85 -1.22
C VAL A 82 -18.62 -9.30 -2.64
N ASN A 83 -19.05 -8.04 -2.76
CA ASN A 83 -19.10 -7.31 -4.02
C ASN A 83 -17.87 -6.42 -4.13
N VAL A 84 -17.06 -6.59 -5.18
CA VAL A 84 -15.78 -5.88 -5.31
C VAL A 84 -15.90 -4.70 -6.26
N GLU A 85 -15.31 -3.57 -5.87
CA GLU A 85 -15.10 -2.39 -6.69
C GLU A 85 -13.61 -2.08 -6.75
N TYR A 86 -13.08 -1.91 -7.97
CA TYR A 86 -11.68 -1.57 -8.21
C TYR A 86 -11.51 -0.07 -8.35
N LEU A 87 -10.57 0.48 -7.58
CA LEU A 87 -10.22 1.90 -7.57
C LEU A 87 -8.90 2.15 -8.31
N ASP A 88 -8.65 3.38 -8.66
CA ASP A 88 -7.36 3.88 -9.12
C ASP A 88 -6.90 5.07 -8.27
N TYR A 89 -5.59 5.40 -8.30
CA TYR A 89 -5.04 6.52 -7.52
C TYR A 89 -5.34 7.91 -8.11
N THR A 90 -5.94 7.99 -9.29
CA THR A 90 -6.28 9.27 -9.93
C THR A 90 -7.64 9.79 -9.47
N ASN A 91 -8.65 8.91 -9.39
CA ASN A 91 -10.03 9.28 -9.11
C ASN A 91 -10.61 8.55 -7.89
N GLY A 92 -9.87 7.59 -7.32
CA GLY A 92 -10.37 6.73 -6.24
C GLY A 92 -10.77 7.51 -5.00
N ASP A 93 -9.98 8.49 -4.58
CA ASP A 93 -10.27 9.29 -3.40
C ASP A 93 -11.55 10.12 -3.57
N ASP A 94 -11.77 10.72 -4.73
CA ASP A 94 -12.99 11.47 -5.05
C ASP A 94 -14.22 10.55 -5.05
N LYS A 95 -14.06 9.33 -5.57
CA LYS A 95 -15.12 8.32 -5.58
C LYS A 95 -15.50 7.88 -4.17
N VAL A 96 -14.51 7.57 -3.32
CA VAL A 96 -14.74 7.19 -1.92
C VAL A 96 -15.38 8.34 -1.15
N ASN A 97 -14.85 9.56 -1.26
CA ASN A 97 -15.42 10.74 -0.59
C ASN A 97 -16.85 11.00 -1.01
N THR A 98 -17.18 10.89 -2.31
CA THR A 98 -18.54 11.03 -2.83
C THR A 98 -19.48 9.96 -2.25
N ALA A 99 -19.02 8.73 -2.12
CA ALA A 99 -19.79 7.64 -1.52
C ALA A 99 -20.05 7.90 -0.02
N ILE A 100 -19.03 8.37 0.71
CA ILE A 100 -19.16 8.76 2.13
C ILE A 100 -20.21 9.88 2.29
N GLU A 101 -20.11 10.95 1.49
CA GLU A 101 -21.06 12.07 1.53
C GLU A 101 -22.49 11.64 1.16
N GLY A 102 -22.62 10.65 0.29
CA GLY A 102 -23.90 10.06 -0.11
C GLY A 102 -24.45 9.02 0.87
N GLY A 103 -23.76 8.70 1.98
CA GLY A 103 -24.14 7.63 2.91
C GLY A 103 -24.09 6.24 2.29
N GLN A 104 -23.19 6.03 1.33
CA GLN A 104 -22.96 4.80 0.58
C GLN A 104 -21.48 4.37 0.65
N ALA A 105 -20.81 4.67 1.77
CA ALA A 105 -19.43 4.22 1.96
C ALA A 105 -19.33 2.68 1.83
N PRO A 106 -18.21 2.14 1.29
CA PRO A 106 -18.03 0.69 1.26
C PRO A 106 -17.99 0.11 2.68
N ASP A 107 -18.21 -1.19 2.82
CA ASP A 107 -18.01 -1.85 4.12
C ASP A 107 -16.52 -2.04 4.39
N LEU A 108 -15.79 -2.52 3.40
CA LEU A 108 -14.36 -2.76 3.42
C LEU A 108 -13.66 -1.90 2.39
N ILE A 109 -12.51 -1.38 2.76
CA ILE A 109 -11.58 -0.76 1.83
C ILE A 109 -10.17 -1.28 2.09
N MET A 110 -9.43 -1.56 1.01
CA MET A 110 -8.02 -1.96 1.10
C MET A 110 -7.14 -0.80 0.65
N GLU A 111 -6.36 -0.27 1.60
CA GLU A 111 -5.45 0.85 1.39
C GLU A 111 -4.43 0.96 2.55
N GLY A 112 -3.64 2.04 2.57
CA GLY A 112 -2.60 2.29 3.57
C GLY A 112 -2.96 3.32 4.64
N PRO A 113 -2.06 3.53 5.61
CA PRO A 113 -2.32 4.31 6.82
C PRO A 113 -2.64 5.79 6.54
N GLU A 114 -2.14 6.38 5.44
CA GLU A 114 -2.42 7.78 5.11
C GLU A 114 -3.91 8.04 4.91
N ARG A 115 -4.63 7.05 4.35
CA ARG A 115 -6.07 7.13 4.16
C ARG A 115 -6.83 6.54 5.33
N LEU A 116 -6.40 5.36 5.80
CA LEU A 116 -7.11 4.65 6.85
C LEU A 116 -6.93 5.31 8.22
N ILE A 117 -5.73 5.71 8.59
CA ILE A 117 -5.46 6.31 9.90
C ILE A 117 -5.60 7.84 9.85
N ALA A 118 -4.84 8.50 8.96
CA ALA A 118 -4.70 9.95 8.97
C ALA A 118 -5.88 10.69 8.33
N ASN A 119 -6.69 10.04 7.51
CA ASN A 119 -7.85 10.66 6.86
C ASN A 119 -9.18 10.13 7.42
N TRP A 120 -9.60 8.94 7.01
CA TRP A 120 -10.95 8.44 7.36
C TRP A 120 -11.07 8.06 8.82
N GLY A 121 -10.05 7.42 9.41
CA GLY A 121 -10.01 7.11 10.84
C GLY A 121 -9.99 8.36 11.71
N ALA A 122 -9.17 9.36 11.36
CA ALA A 122 -9.11 10.64 12.08
C ALA A 122 -10.45 11.40 12.04
N LYS A 123 -11.27 11.18 11.03
CA LYS A 123 -12.64 11.74 10.91
C LYS A 123 -13.69 10.91 11.63
N GLY A 124 -13.32 9.79 12.27
CA GLY A 124 -14.25 8.90 12.97
C GLY A 124 -15.18 8.13 12.03
N LEU A 125 -14.74 7.84 10.79
CA LEU A 125 -15.54 7.15 9.79
C LEU A 125 -15.30 5.63 9.79
N LEU A 126 -14.24 5.16 10.47
CA LEU A 126 -13.85 3.75 10.51
C LEU A 126 -14.08 3.15 11.90
N LEU A 127 -14.33 1.85 11.91
CA LEU A 127 -14.39 1.04 13.12
C LEU A 127 -13.00 0.80 13.68
N ASP A 128 -12.88 0.77 15.01
CA ASP A 128 -11.68 0.30 15.70
C ASP A 128 -11.57 -1.22 15.56
N LEU A 129 -10.45 -1.71 15.05
CA LEU A 129 -10.16 -3.11 14.74
C LEU A 129 -9.23 -3.77 15.77
N ALA A 130 -8.94 -3.10 16.90
CA ALA A 130 -8.03 -3.61 17.92
C ALA A 130 -8.45 -5.00 18.45
N ASP A 131 -9.74 -5.29 18.45
CA ASP A 131 -10.32 -6.57 18.90
C ASP A 131 -10.02 -7.77 17.99
N ILE A 132 -9.60 -7.51 16.74
CA ILE A 132 -9.32 -8.57 15.76
C ILE A 132 -7.86 -8.63 15.32
N MET A 133 -6.99 -7.76 15.84
CA MET A 133 -5.58 -7.71 15.44
C MET A 133 -4.88 -9.04 15.72
N PRO A 134 -4.05 -9.56 14.79
CA PRO A 134 -3.33 -10.80 14.97
C PRO A 134 -2.11 -10.60 15.90
N GLU A 135 -1.65 -11.69 16.51
CA GLU A 135 -0.37 -11.70 17.22
C GLU A 135 0.81 -11.80 16.25
N GLY A 136 2.00 -11.41 16.71
CA GLY A 136 3.26 -11.60 16.00
C GLY A 136 3.56 -10.59 14.90
N LEU A 137 2.79 -9.50 14.80
CA LEU A 137 3.09 -8.39 13.87
C LEU A 137 4.42 -7.73 14.21
N TYR A 138 5.13 -7.26 13.18
CA TYR A 138 6.31 -6.43 13.38
C TYR A 138 5.94 -5.11 14.08
N GLU A 139 6.82 -4.60 14.95
CA GLU A 139 6.54 -3.41 15.76
C GLU A 139 6.26 -2.17 14.90
N SER A 140 7.01 -1.99 13.80
CA SER A 140 6.78 -0.91 12.83
C SER A 140 5.41 -0.96 12.19
N VAL A 141 4.84 -2.15 11.99
CA VAL A 141 3.49 -2.35 11.45
C VAL A 141 2.44 -1.94 12.48
N VAL A 142 2.59 -2.39 13.72
CA VAL A 142 1.64 -2.06 14.80
C VAL A 142 1.54 -0.54 14.98
N THR A 143 2.68 0.14 15.03
CA THR A 143 2.73 1.61 15.20
C THR A 143 2.11 2.35 14.01
N SER A 144 2.27 1.84 12.80
CA SER A 144 1.72 2.46 11.58
C SER A 144 0.20 2.33 11.45
N CYS A 145 -0.39 1.27 12.02
CA CYS A 145 -1.82 0.98 11.94
C CYS A 145 -2.62 1.57 13.12
N THR A 146 -1.92 2.20 14.08
CA THR A 146 -2.52 2.69 15.33
C THR A 146 -2.42 4.22 15.38
N ASN A 147 -3.52 4.90 15.68
CA ASN A 147 -3.49 6.35 15.87
C ASN A 147 -2.92 6.73 17.25
N ALA A 148 -2.69 8.03 17.48
CA ALA A 148 -2.15 8.56 18.74
C ALA A 148 -3.04 8.26 19.98
N ALA A 149 -4.32 7.95 19.80
CA ALA A 149 -5.25 7.57 20.88
C ALA A 149 -5.26 6.06 21.14
N GLY A 150 -4.51 5.26 20.40
CA GLY A 150 -4.45 3.80 20.53
C GLY A 150 -5.53 3.04 19.76
N ALA A 151 -6.34 3.71 18.95
CA ALA A 151 -7.32 3.04 18.08
C ALA A 151 -6.65 2.51 16.81
N VAL A 152 -7.06 1.33 16.36
CA VAL A 152 -6.54 0.65 15.18
C VAL A 152 -7.56 0.77 14.05
N TYR A 153 -7.24 1.52 13.01
CA TYR A 153 -8.13 1.73 11.86
C TYR A 153 -7.68 0.99 10.60
N GLU A 154 -6.54 0.33 10.65
CA GLU A 154 -6.04 -0.52 9.58
C GLU A 154 -5.68 -1.91 10.12
N TYR A 155 -6.28 -2.93 9.52
CA TYR A 155 -5.86 -4.31 9.72
C TYR A 155 -4.79 -4.64 8.66
N PRO A 156 -3.50 -4.73 9.01
CA PRO A 156 -2.43 -4.84 8.02
C PRO A 156 -2.41 -6.21 7.35
N VAL A 157 -2.09 -6.21 6.05
CA VAL A 157 -2.00 -7.41 5.21
C VAL A 157 -0.58 -7.61 4.68
N CYS A 158 0.02 -6.56 4.14
CA CYS A 158 1.34 -6.63 3.53
C CYS A 158 2.15 -5.36 3.79
N MET A 159 3.46 -5.48 3.58
CA MET A 159 4.40 -4.38 3.71
C MET A 159 5.51 -4.46 2.67
N THR A 160 6.13 -3.33 2.36
CA THR A 160 7.38 -3.29 1.60
C THR A 160 8.21 -2.08 2.04
N ALA A 161 9.51 -2.28 2.20
CA ALA A 161 10.44 -1.18 2.34
C ALA A 161 10.62 -0.48 0.99
N HIS A 162 10.58 0.85 0.96
CA HIS A 162 11.10 1.64 -0.14
C HIS A 162 12.60 1.79 0.04
N CYS A 163 13.35 1.42 -0.98
CA CYS A 163 14.79 1.45 -1.03
C CYS A 163 15.26 2.26 -2.25
N MET A 164 16.54 2.30 -2.47
CA MET A 164 17.13 2.66 -3.74
C MET A 164 17.55 1.41 -4.50
N ALA A 165 17.86 1.55 -5.79
CA ALA A 165 18.45 0.49 -6.61
C ALA A 165 19.65 1.02 -7.39
N ILE A 166 20.57 0.12 -7.71
CA ILE A 166 21.71 0.41 -8.59
C ILE A 166 21.76 -0.60 -9.74
N ASN A 167 22.29 -0.15 -10.88
CA ASN A 167 22.71 -1.01 -11.98
C ASN A 167 24.02 -1.68 -11.58
N ARG A 168 23.94 -2.90 -11.08
CA ARG A 168 25.08 -3.64 -10.52
C ARG A 168 26.20 -3.81 -11.54
N ASP A 169 25.87 -4.08 -12.81
CA ASP A 169 26.84 -4.30 -13.87
C ASP A 169 27.71 -3.06 -14.10
N VAL A 170 27.10 -1.87 -14.10
CA VAL A 170 27.79 -0.58 -14.25
C VAL A 170 28.64 -0.28 -13.03
N PHE A 171 28.13 -0.50 -11.82
CA PHE A 171 28.89 -0.29 -10.58
C PHE A 171 30.09 -1.24 -10.49
N GLU A 172 29.94 -2.50 -10.92
CA GLU A 172 31.04 -3.47 -10.97
C GLU A 172 32.11 -3.00 -11.99
N ALA A 173 31.68 -2.63 -13.20
CA ALA A 173 32.60 -2.15 -14.26
C ALA A 173 33.37 -0.89 -13.86
N ALA A 174 32.74 0.00 -13.08
CA ALA A 174 33.36 1.21 -12.53
C ALA A 174 34.23 0.95 -11.29
N GLY A 175 34.26 -0.30 -10.77
CA GLY A 175 34.96 -0.64 -9.54
C GLY A 175 34.28 -0.07 -8.28
N ALA A 176 33.00 0.28 -8.36
CA ALA A 176 32.27 0.95 -7.29
C ALA A 176 31.71 -0.01 -6.22
N LEU A 177 31.63 -1.33 -6.49
CA LEU A 177 31.11 -2.31 -5.52
C LEU A 177 31.94 -2.40 -4.23
N GLN A 178 33.21 -1.98 -4.25
CA GLN A 178 34.04 -1.94 -3.03
C GLN A 178 33.54 -0.97 -1.95
N TYR A 179 32.62 -0.06 -2.28
CA TYR A 179 32.07 0.96 -1.40
C TYR A 179 30.77 0.57 -0.71
N LEU A 180 30.29 -0.64 -0.96
CA LEU A 180 29.04 -1.18 -0.44
C LEU A 180 29.19 -2.63 0.05
N ASN A 181 28.18 -3.14 0.73
CA ASN A 181 28.08 -4.53 1.16
C ASN A 181 26.86 -5.17 0.47
N GLU A 182 27.12 -6.06 -0.48
CA GLU A 182 26.09 -6.76 -1.24
C GLU A 182 25.28 -7.76 -0.38
N GLU A 183 25.85 -8.29 0.72
CA GLU A 183 25.15 -9.26 1.60
C GLU A 183 24.10 -8.57 2.47
N THR A 184 24.35 -7.33 2.89
CA THR A 184 23.47 -6.57 3.77
C THR A 184 22.71 -5.48 3.03
N HIS A 185 22.96 -5.27 1.74
CA HIS A 185 22.38 -4.24 0.89
C HIS A 185 22.57 -2.83 1.47
N THR A 186 23.76 -2.55 2.03
CA THR A 186 24.08 -1.27 2.68
C THR A 186 25.35 -0.64 2.12
N TRP A 187 25.45 0.66 2.19
CA TRP A 187 26.68 1.41 1.92
C TRP A 187 27.60 1.35 3.14
N ASN A 188 28.92 1.34 2.92
CA ASN A 188 29.88 1.32 4.04
C ASN A 188 29.82 2.64 4.84
N SER A 189 29.52 3.76 4.17
CA SER A 189 29.32 5.09 4.75
C SER A 189 28.70 6.03 3.71
N VAL A 190 28.27 7.23 4.13
CA VAL A 190 27.87 8.32 3.21
C VAL A 190 29.04 8.73 2.30
N GLU A 191 30.26 8.82 2.83
CA GLU A 191 31.45 9.15 2.03
C GLU A 191 31.72 8.09 0.97
N ASP A 192 31.56 6.83 1.28
CA ASP A 192 31.77 5.72 0.32
C ASP A 192 30.68 5.69 -0.74
N PHE A 193 29.42 6.00 -0.39
CA PHE A 193 28.35 6.23 -1.39
C PHE A 193 28.76 7.31 -2.40
N LEU A 194 29.22 8.48 -1.95
CA LEU A 194 29.64 9.56 -2.83
C LEU A 194 30.85 9.17 -3.70
N LYS A 195 31.79 8.38 -3.17
CA LYS A 195 32.92 7.81 -3.96
C LYS A 195 32.41 6.82 -5.02
N ALA A 196 31.41 6.00 -4.69
CA ALA A 196 30.81 5.08 -5.67
C ALA A 196 30.14 5.84 -6.82
N VAL A 197 29.37 6.90 -6.50
CA VAL A 197 28.76 7.78 -7.49
C VAL A 197 29.84 8.43 -8.36
N GLN A 198 30.92 8.96 -7.77
CA GLN A 198 32.02 9.57 -8.49
C GLN A 198 32.73 8.57 -9.43
N ALA A 199 32.94 7.33 -8.98
CA ALA A 199 33.57 6.30 -9.81
C ALA A 199 32.73 5.97 -11.05
N VAL A 200 31.39 5.90 -10.91
CA VAL A 200 30.48 5.68 -12.02
C VAL A 200 30.45 6.90 -12.96
N TYR A 201 30.45 8.12 -12.42
CA TYR A 201 30.53 9.35 -13.19
C TYR A 201 31.85 9.42 -14.00
N ASP A 202 33.00 9.12 -13.37
CA ASP A 202 34.34 9.12 -14.02
C ASP A 202 34.44 8.00 -15.07
N ALA A 203 33.66 6.94 -14.99
CA ALA A 203 33.54 5.91 -16.00
C ALA A 203 32.75 6.37 -17.26
N GLY A 204 32.20 7.59 -17.25
CA GLY A 204 31.52 8.22 -18.37
C GLY A 204 30.00 8.22 -18.32
N TYR A 205 29.41 7.88 -17.19
CA TYR A 205 27.96 7.95 -16.97
C TYR A 205 27.59 9.31 -16.38
N GLU A 206 27.21 10.25 -17.22
CA GLU A 206 26.90 11.63 -16.83
C GLU A 206 25.71 11.70 -15.83
N TYR A 207 24.73 10.81 -15.98
CA TYR A 207 23.55 10.74 -15.14
C TYR A 207 23.59 9.47 -14.29
N VAL A 208 24.20 9.54 -13.11
CA VAL A 208 24.26 8.41 -12.20
C VAL A 208 22.93 8.26 -11.45
N GLY A 209 22.35 9.38 -10.96
CA GLY A 209 21.03 9.41 -10.35
C GLY A 209 20.43 10.83 -10.37
N THR A 210 19.15 10.96 -10.04
CA THR A 210 18.46 12.26 -10.00
C THR A 210 17.63 12.41 -8.72
N ILE A 211 17.70 13.60 -8.13
CA ILE A 211 16.73 14.05 -7.13
C ILE A 211 15.52 14.55 -7.91
N TYR A 212 14.54 13.66 -8.10
CA TYR A 212 13.31 14.02 -8.81
C TYR A 212 12.43 14.91 -7.91
N CYS A 213 11.95 16.01 -8.46
CA CYS A 213 11.14 16.97 -7.74
C CYS A 213 10.01 17.59 -8.59
N GLY A 214 9.59 16.90 -9.64
CA GLY A 214 8.50 17.32 -10.52
C GLY A 214 7.09 17.18 -9.94
N GLY A 215 6.93 16.48 -8.82
CA GLY A 215 5.65 16.25 -8.17
C GLY A 215 5.76 15.42 -6.91
N GLN A 216 4.63 15.19 -6.25
CA GLN A 216 4.57 14.51 -4.94
C GLN A 216 4.54 12.99 -4.99
N GLY A 217 4.35 12.36 -6.15
CA GLY A 217 4.32 10.91 -6.26
C GLY A 217 5.70 10.31 -6.02
N GLY A 218 5.80 9.27 -5.18
CA GLY A 218 7.06 8.55 -4.91
C GLY A 218 8.09 9.33 -4.07
N ASP A 219 7.72 10.45 -3.47
CA ASP A 219 8.60 11.35 -2.72
C ASP A 219 9.25 10.73 -1.48
N GLN A 220 8.79 9.56 -1.01
CA GLN A 220 9.42 8.80 0.07
C GLN A 220 10.89 8.46 -0.21
N GLY A 221 11.28 8.23 -1.47
CA GLY A 221 12.66 7.98 -1.84
C GLY A 221 13.57 9.17 -1.55
N THR A 222 13.17 10.38 -1.96
CA THR A 222 13.96 11.59 -1.71
C THR A 222 13.98 11.97 -0.23
N ARG A 223 12.89 11.75 0.51
CA ARG A 223 12.86 11.97 1.96
C ARG A 223 13.82 11.03 2.69
N ALA A 224 13.74 9.73 2.38
CA ALA A 224 14.61 8.74 2.99
C ALA A 224 16.09 8.98 2.63
N LEU A 225 16.40 9.30 1.39
CA LEU A 225 17.76 9.63 0.96
C LEU A 225 18.33 10.78 1.81
N ILE A 226 17.61 11.89 1.89
CA ILE A 226 18.11 13.11 2.54
C ILE A 226 18.26 12.93 4.05
N THR A 227 17.29 12.29 4.71
CA THR A 227 17.37 12.05 6.17
C THR A 227 18.45 11.03 6.54
N ASN A 228 18.68 10.00 5.70
CA ASN A 228 19.77 9.04 5.93
C ASN A 228 21.15 9.69 5.70
N VAL A 229 21.34 10.42 4.60
CA VAL A 229 22.61 11.12 4.30
C VAL A 229 22.90 12.22 5.32
N GLY A 230 21.88 12.92 5.80
CA GLY A 230 22.01 13.94 6.83
C GLY A 230 22.17 13.37 8.24
N GLY A 231 21.45 12.31 8.53
CA GLY A 231 21.35 11.73 9.89
C GLY A 231 20.28 12.40 10.76
N GLY A 232 19.43 13.27 10.19
CA GLY A 232 18.29 13.86 10.87
C GLY A 232 16.99 13.08 10.69
N THR A 233 15.88 13.63 11.21
CA THR A 233 14.54 13.01 11.11
C THR A 233 13.65 13.79 10.15
N TYR A 234 12.54 13.19 9.71
CA TYR A 234 11.52 13.89 8.91
C TYR A 234 10.41 14.47 9.80
N ALA A 235 9.98 13.74 10.81
CA ALA A 235 9.02 14.15 11.82
C ALA A 235 9.54 13.79 13.22
N ASN A 236 8.93 14.35 14.26
CA ASN A 236 9.22 13.98 15.63
C ASN A 236 8.62 12.60 16.00
N ASP A 237 9.11 12.00 17.08
CA ASP A 237 8.69 10.64 17.51
C ASP A 237 7.19 10.55 17.82
N ASP A 238 6.58 11.63 18.29
CA ASP A 238 5.15 11.68 18.60
C ASP A 238 4.26 11.91 17.36
N LEU A 239 4.83 12.07 16.16
CA LEU A 239 4.15 12.35 14.90
C LEU A 239 3.22 13.57 14.95
N THR A 240 3.63 14.59 15.71
CA THR A 240 2.86 15.83 15.92
C THR A 240 3.44 17.02 15.18
N ALA A 241 4.67 16.92 14.67
CA ALA A 241 5.36 17.98 13.96
C ALA A 241 6.43 17.44 13.00
N TYR A 242 6.66 18.17 11.93
CA TYR A 242 7.76 17.94 10.99
C TYR A 242 9.05 18.58 11.54
N THR A 243 10.18 17.89 11.37
CA THR A 243 11.48 18.23 11.93
C THR A 243 12.62 18.16 10.90
N TYR A 244 12.28 18.06 9.61
CA TYR A 244 13.27 17.82 8.56
C TYR A 244 14.21 19.01 8.30
N ALA A 245 13.86 20.22 8.72
CA ALA A 245 14.72 21.39 8.64
C ALA A 245 15.74 21.39 9.79
N SER A 246 16.81 20.63 9.60
CA SER A 246 17.92 20.53 10.55
C SER A 246 19.26 20.85 9.88
N GLU A 247 20.26 21.25 10.66
CA GLU A 247 21.60 21.52 10.14
C GLU A 247 22.21 20.25 9.49
N GLU A 248 21.92 19.08 10.06
CA GLU A 248 22.40 17.78 9.58
C GLU A 248 21.78 17.43 8.23
N ASN A 249 20.46 17.53 8.08
CA ASN A 249 19.78 17.26 6.82
C ASN A 249 20.18 18.26 5.74
N ALA A 250 20.34 19.54 6.08
CA ALA A 250 20.79 20.56 5.14
C ALA A 250 22.24 20.30 4.68
N ALA A 251 23.12 19.89 5.59
CA ALA A 251 24.50 19.52 5.25
C ALA A 251 24.55 18.26 4.38
N GLY A 252 23.68 17.26 4.65
CA GLY A 252 23.53 16.07 3.84
C GLY A 252 23.07 16.38 2.42
N LEU A 253 22.04 17.20 2.28
CA LEU A 253 21.51 17.62 0.98
C LEU A 253 22.54 18.46 0.18
N ALA A 254 23.34 19.29 0.88
CA ALA A 254 24.43 20.05 0.24
C ALA A 254 25.52 19.12 -0.33
N LYS A 255 25.82 17.98 0.32
CA LYS A 255 26.75 16.98 -0.24
C LYS A 255 26.19 16.36 -1.52
N LEU A 256 24.88 16.03 -1.54
CA LEU A 256 24.22 15.49 -2.73
C LEU A 256 24.16 16.51 -3.87
N TRP A 257 23.90 17.78 -3.55
CA TRP A 257 23.87 18.86 -4.53
C TRP A 257 25.24 19.10 -5.18
N ALA A 258 26.31 18.96 -4.43
CA ALA A 258 27.69 19.15 -4.89
C ALA A 258 28.28 17.93 -5.61
N GLN A 259 27.59 16.78 -5.58
CA GLN A 259 28.12 15.53 -6.15
C GLN A 259 27.90 15.45 -7.66
N ASP A 260 29.01 15.38 -8.41
CA ASP A 260 28.93 15.07 -9.85
C ASP A 260 28.16 13.76 -10.09
N GLY A 261 27.31 13.75 -11.11
CA GLY A 261 26.48 12.60 -11.44
C GLY A 261 25.14 12.53 -10.70
N ILE A 262 24.89 13.38 -9.68
CA ILE A 262 23.58 13.55 -9.06
C ILE A 262 22.98 14.89 -9.49
N ASN A 263 21.79 14.84 -10.11
CA ASN A 263 21.11 16.03 -10.60
C ASN A 263 19.85 16.30 -9.80
N PHE A 264 19.41 17.57 -9.79
CA PHE A 264 18.10 17.99 -9.34
C PHE A 264 17.27 18.35 -10.56
N ASP A 265 16.17 17.64 -10.82
CA ASP A 265 15.38 17.87 -12.02
C ASP A 265 13.90 18.11 -11.71
N PRO A 266 13.42 19.36 -11.85
CA PRO A 266 12.02 19.72 -11.61
C PRO A 266 11.07 19.20 -12.69
N ALA A 267 11.56 18.69 -13.82
CA ALA A 267 10.75 18.08 -14.85
C ALA A 267 10.55 16.58 -14.63
N ILE A 268 11.35 15.95 -13.77
CA ILE A 268 11.32 14.50 -13.50
C ILE A 268 10.41 14.23 -12.29
N VAL A 269 9.42 13.35 -12.48
CA VAL A 269 8.66 12.72 -11.39
C VAL A 269 9.18 11.30 -11.13
N ALA A 270 8.79 10.69 -10.02
CA ALA A 270 9.29 9.35 -9.65
C ALA A 270 9.08 8.28 -10.73
N SER A 271 7.96 8.31 -11.45
CA SER A 271 7.71 7.36 -12.55
C SER A 271 8.67 7.54 -13.74
N ASP A 272 9.13 8.76 -13.97
CA ASP A 272 10.10 9.05 -15.02
C ASP A 272 11.49 8.60 -14.59
N GLU A 273 11.88 8.80 -13.32
CA GLU A 273 13.11 8.27 -12.74
C GLU A 273 13.16 6.74 -12.86
N ILE A 274 12.10 6.04 -12.46
CA ILE A 274 12.00 4.58 -12.59
C ILE A 274 12.18 4.17 -14.06
N THR A 275 11.49 4.83 -14.99
CA THR A 275 11.58 4.55 -16.41
C THR A 275 13.01 4.79 -16.95
N ALA A 276 13.66 5.86 -16.51
CA ALA A 276 15.03 6.19 -16.91
C ALA A 276 16.06 5.19 -16.33
N PHE A 277 15.84 4.70 -15.12
CA PHE A 277 16.65 3.63 -14.55
C PHE A 277 16.46 2.31 -15.31
N VAL A 278 15.23 1.87 -15.52
CA VAL A 278 14.89 0.61 -16.20
C VAL A 278 15.50 0.56 -17.62
N ASN A 279 15.56 1.68 -18.33
CA ASN A 279 16.18 1.75 -19.67
C ASN A 279 17.70 2.04 -19.65
N GLY A 280 18.33 2.11 -18.47
CA GLY A 280 19.76 2.32 -18.29
C GLY A 280 20.24 3.76 -18.53
N THR A 281 19.34 4.75 -18.61
CA THR A 281 19.72 6.17 -18.69
C THR A 281 20.27 6.65 -17.35
N PHE A 282 19.64 6.30 -16.25
CA PHE A 282 20.17 6.47 -14.89
C PHE A 282 20.78 5.15 -14.42
N GLN A 283 21.80 5.23 -13.58
CA GLN A 283 22.47 4.07 -13.00
C GLN A 283 22.04 3.78 -11.57
N MET A 284 21.23 4.68 -10.99
CA MET A 284 20.55 4.53 -9.69
C MET A 284 19.12 5.02 -9.81
N ALA A 285 18.24 4.43 -9.00
CA ALA A 285 16.91 4.92 -8.72
C ALA A 285 16.75 5.12 -7.22
N PHE A 286 16.17 6.24 -6.80
CA PHE A 286 15.85 6.51 -5.39
C PHE A 286 14.39 6.19 -5.05
N CYS A 287 13.53 5.97 -6.05
CA CYS A 287 12.16 5.50 -5.86
C CYS A 287 12.04 4.03 -6.30
N TRP A 288 12.42 3.12 -5.43
CA TRP A 288 12.45 1.70 -5.77
C TRP A 288 11.87 0.81 -4.67
N ASN A 289 11.32 -0.32 -5.07
CA ASN A 289 10.95 -1.45 -4.21
C ASN A 289 10.73 -2.70 -5.07
N ILE A 290 10.44 -3.83 -4.47
CA ILE A 290 10.18 -5.10 -5.15
C ILE A 290 9.08 -5.00 -6.24
N GLY A 291 8.08 -4.12 -6.05
CA GLY A 291 7.01 -3.94 -7.02
C GLY A 291 7.52 -3.31 -8.32
N GLN A 292 8.44 -2.33 -8.26
CA GLN A 292 9.07 -1.75 -9.44
C GLN A 292 9.90 -2.79 -10.19
N GLU A 293 10.69 -3.60 -9.49
CA GLU A 293 11.48 -4.64 -10.14
C GLU A 293 10.61 -5.71 -10.79
N THR A 294 9.62 -6.23 -10.06
CA THR A 294 8.67 -7.23 -10.57
C THR A 294 7.94 -6.73 -11.82
N ASN A 295 7.46 -5.48 -11.79
CA ASN A 295 6.68 -4.90 -12.89
C ASN A 295 7.54 -4.58 -14.12
N ASN A 296 8.85 -4.43 -13.97
CA ASN A 296 9.78 -4.08 -15.04
C ASN A 296 10.75 -5.21 -15.40
N ALA A 297 10.58 -6.41 -14.84
CA ALA A 297 11.51 -7.53 -15.01
C ALA A 297 11.83 -7.86 -16.49
N ASP A 298 10.81 -7.79 -17.37
CA ASP A 298 10.99 -8.03 -18.81
C ASP A 298 11.75 -6.91 -19.55
N ALA A 299 11.79 -5.72 -18.98
CA ALA A 299 12.44 -4.54 -19.59
C ALA A 299 13.86 -4.29 -19.06
N LEU A 300 14.17 -4.80 -17.86
CA LEU A 300 15.49 -4.70 -17.24
C LEU A 300 16.51 -5.50 -18.05
N GLY A 301 17.53 -4.80 -18.57
CA GLY A 301 18.61 -5.40 -19.36
C GLY A 301 19.91 -5.60 -18.59
N PHE A 302 19.90 -5.46 -17.28
CA PHE A 302 21.07 -5.51 -16.38
C PHE A 302 20.65 -6.08 -15.01
N ASP A 303 21.64 -6.45 -14.20
CA ASP A 303 21.43 -6.91 -12.85
C ASP A 303 21.14 -5.74 -11.90
N VAL A 304 20.00 -5.80 -11.22
CA VAL A 304 19.56 -4.80 -10.24
C VAL A 304 20.00 -5.22 -8.86
N LEU A 305 20.69 -4.33 -8.15
CA LEU A 305 20.99 -4.53 -6.73
C LEU A 305 20.16 -3.51 -5.91
N PRO A 306 19.15 -3.98 -5.16
CA PRO A 306 18.43 -3.12 -4.23
C PRO A 306 19.34 -2.75 -3.07
N MET A 307 19.30 -1.49 -2.64
CA MET A 307 20.17 -0.97 -1.59
C MET A 307 19.40 -0.12 -0.60
N ALA A 308 19.74 -0.21 0.66
CA ALA A 308 19.32 0.78 1.66
C ALA A 308 19.93 2.16 1.34
N PHE A 309 19.30 3.24 1.82
CA PHE A 309 19.83 4.58 1.64
C PHE A 309 21.14 4.77 2.42
N PRO A 310 22.11 5.53 1.85
CA PRO A 310 23.43 5.71 2.47
C PRO A 310 23.34 6.49 3.77
N THR A 311 24.00 6.00 4.81
CA THR A 311 24.05 6.63 6.13
C THR A 311 25.36 6.29 6.86
N ASP A 312 25.76 7.14 7.81
CA ASP A 312 26.86 6.87 8.74
C ASP A 312 26.36 6.19 10.05
N SER A 313 25.08 5.79 10.08
CA SER A 313 24.45 5.09 11.21
C SER A 313 23.69 3.85 10.73
N THR A 314 22.59 3.46 11.37
CA THR A 314 21.71 2.41 10.88
C THR A 314 20.75 3.02 9.84
N PRO A 315 20.59 2.40 8.67
CA PRO A 315 19.63 2.86 7.67
C PRO A 315 18.20 2.90 8.22
N VAL A 316 17.48 3.98 7.91
CA VAL A 316 16.06 4.13 8.24
C VAL A 316 15.28 4.29 6.94
N LEU A 317 14.57 3.23 6.55
CA LEU A 317 13.78 3.21 5.33
C LEU A 317 12.36 3.69 5.61
N GLN A 318 11.75 4.24 4.61
CA GLN A 318 10.31 4.38 4.55
C GLN A 318 9.70 3.21 3.82
N GLY A 319 8.40 2.99 3.98
CA GLY A 319 7.77 1.87 3.31
C GLY A 319 6.29 2.10 3.11
N GLY A 320 5.65 1.14 2.46
CA GLY A 320 4.21 1.01 2.39
C GLY A 320 3.76 -0.12 3.31
N ILE A 321 2.67 0.11 3.98
CA ILE A 321 1.87 -0.90 4.67
C ILE A 321 0.48 -0.78 4.07
N TRP A 322 -0.14 -1.89 3.73
CA TRP A 322 -1.48 -1.92 3.18
C TRP A 322 -2.30 -2.96 3.89
N GLY A 323 -3.55 -2.61 4.13
CA GLY A 323 -4.45 -3.44 4.87
C GLY A 323 -5.91 -3.09 4.63
N PHE A 324 -6.77 -3.58 5.49
CA PHE A 324 -8.20 -3.35 5.42
C PHE A 324 -8.66 -2.36 6.48
N GLY A 325 -9.49 -1.39 6.08
CA GLY A 325 -10.33 -0.60 6.97
C GLY A 325 -11.79 -1.01 6.83
N ILE A 326 -12.58 -0.88 7.89
CA ILE A 326 -14.04 -1.10 7.89
C ILE A 326 -14.71 0.24 8.15
N PHE A 327 -15.57 0.70 7.24
CA PHE A 327 -16.39 1.89 7.47
C PHE A 327 -17.52 1.60 8.46
N ASP A 328 -17.75 2.54 9.37
CA ASP A 328 -18.91 2.48 10.29
C ASP A 328 -20.18 2.95 9.55
N ASN A 329 -20.86 2.00 8.95
CA ASN A 329 -22.12 2.22 8.24
C ASN A 329 -23.35 2.03 9.17
N GLY A 330 -23.15 1.81 10.47
CA GLY A 330 -24.22 1.58 11.45
C GLY A 330 -24.93 0.24 11.30
N ASP A 331 -24.38 -0.71 10.53
CA ASP A 331 -24.90 -2.06 10.31
C ASP A 331 -23.96 -3.10 10.95
N GLU A 332 -24.32 -3.60 12.12
CA GLU A 332 -23.52 -4.57 12.89
C GLU A 332 -23.33 -5.89 12.13
N ALA A 333 -24.34 -6.36 11.39
CA ALA A 333 -24.23 -7.61 10.65
C ALA A 333 -23.22 -7.51 9.50
N ARG A 334 -23.19 -6.39 8.77
CA ARG A 334 -22.20 -6.13 7.72
C ARG A 334 -20.82 -5.92 8.32
N ALA A 335 -20.69 -5.23 9.45
CA ALA A 335 -19.41 -5.05 10.15
C ALA A 335 -18.81 -6.40 10.59
N GLU A 336 -19.58 -7.30 11.17
CA GLU A 336 -19.13 -8.63 11.58
C GLU A 336 -18.81 -9.53 10.38
N ALA A 337 -19.56 -9.43 9.28
CA ALA A 337 -19.23 -10.11 8.02
C ALA A 337 -17.90 -9.61 7.44
N ALA A 338 -17.64 -8.30 7.50
CA ALA A 338 -16.37 -7.69 7.09
C ALA A 338 -15.19 -8.17 7.96
N LYS A 339 -15.36 -8.20 9.29
CA LYS A 339 -14.35 -8.77 10.20
C LYS A 339 -14.11 -10.27 9.94
N THR A 340 -15.15 -11.03 9.62
CA THR A 340 -15.04 -12.44 9.24
C THR A 340 -14.22 -12.61 7.97
N PHE A 341 -14.44 -11.76 6.97
CA PHE A 341 -13.65 -11.74 5.74
C PHE A 341 -12.16 -11.48 6.02
N ILE A 342 -11.85 -10.42 6.79
CA ILE A 342 -10.47 -10.09 7.16
C ILE A 342 -9.79 -11.26 7.86
N LYS A 343 -10.43 -11.82 8.90
CA LYS A 343 -9.86 -12.95 9.65
C LYS A 343 -9.60 -14.17 8.76
N TYR A 344 -10.53 -14.49 7.86
CA TYR A 344 -10.37 -15.62 6.95
C TYR A 344 -9.16 -15.42 6.04
N MET A 345 -9.00 -14.22 5.46
CA MET A 345 -7.91 -13.90 4.53
C MET A 345 -6.54 -13.83 5.21
N THR A 346 -6.48 -13.58 6.54
CA THR A 346 -5.21 -13.18 7.19
C THR A 346 -4.83 -14.00 8.41
N GLN A 347 -5.78 -14.68 9.08
CA GLN A 347 -5.53 -15.49 10.28
C GLN A 347 -5.48 -16.99 9.98
N ASN A 348 -5.96 -17.42 8.82
CA ASN A 348 -5.71 -18.75 8.29
C ASN A 348 -4.42 -18.68 7.46
N ASP A 349 -3.35 -19.34 7.88
CA ASP A 349 -2.03 -19.23 7.25
C ASP A 349 -2.06 -19.64 5.76
N GLU A 350 -2.81 -20.68 5.37
CA GLU A 350 -2.93 -21.08 3.97
C GLU A 350 -3.58 -19.97 3.11
N MET A 351 -4.65 -19.35 3.63
CA MET A 351 -5.29 -18.24 2.94
C MET A 351 -4.45 -16.98 2.98
N TYR A 352 -3.75 -16.73 4.09
CA TYR A 352 -2.88 -15.56 4.20
C TYR A 352 -1.71 -15.63 3.21
N VAL A 353 -1.12 -16.81 3.00
CA VAL A 353 -0.12 -16.99 1.93
C VAL A 353 -0.70 -16.54 0.58
N LYS A 354 -1.88 -17.05 0.19
CA LYS A 354 -2.52 -16.65 -1.07
C LYS A 354 -2.82 -15.15 -1.14
N ALA A 355 -3.35 -14.58 -0.06
CA ALA A 355 -3.74 -13.18 0.00
C ALA A 355 -2.54 -12.23 -0.05
N VAL A 356 -1.44 -12.55 0.66
CA VAL A 356 -0.23 -11.73 0.67
C VAL A 356 0.57 -11.88 -0.63
N GLU A 357 0.68 -13.07 -1.20
CA GLU A 357 1.33 -13.26 -2.51
C GLU A 357 0.59 -12.53 -3.63
N ALA A 358 -0.74 -12.41 -3.53
CA ALA A 358 -1.51 -11.57 -4.43
C ALA A 358 -1.15 -10.08 -4.33
N THR A 359 -0.59 -9.61 -3.22
CA THR A 359 -0.09 -8.24 -3.09
C THR A 359 1.27 -8.03 -3.76
N THR A 360 2.04 -9.09 -4.02
CA THR A 360 3.45 -9.05 -4.45
C THR A 360 4.39 -8.37 -3.45
N TYR A 361 3.95 -8.16 -2.20
CA TYR A 361 4.71 -7.56 -1.10
C TYR A 361 4.88 -8.55 0.06
N ALA A 362 5.78 -8.23 0.99
CA ALA A 362 6.08 -9.09 2.13
C ALA A 362 4.92 -9.17 3.14
N PRO A 363 4.77 -10.29 3.86
CA PRO A 363 3.83 -10.39 4.96
C PRO A 363 4.23 -9.46 6.13
N VAL A 364 3.25 -9.08 6.94
CA VAL A 364 3.44 -8.19 8.11
C VAL A 364 3.85 -8.91 9.40
N ARG A 365 4.01 -10.21 9.33
CA ARG A 365 4.48 -11.11 10.39
C ARG A 365 5.21 -12.29 9.77
N GLU A 366 5.92 -13.07 10.57
CA GLU A 366 6.45 -14.33 10.09
C GLU A 366 5.32 -15.23 9.55
N LEU A 367 5.49 -15.75 8.35
CA LEU A 367 4.50 -16.58 7.65
C LEU A 367 5.21 -17.69 6.89
N ALA A 368 5.12 -18.91 7.39
CA ALA A 368 5.69 -20.07 6.73
C ALA A 368 4.98 -20.36 5.39
N GLY A 369 5.75 -20.67 4.36
CA GLY A 369 5.25 -21.01 3.03
C GLY A 369 4.99 -19.80 2.12
N ALA A 370 4.99 -18.57 2.63
CA ALA A 370 4.90 -17.39 1.78
C ALA A 370 6.18 -17.21 0.98
N TYR A 371 6.02 -17.04 -0.34
CA TYR A 371 7.11 -16.79 -1.29
C TYR A 371 8.23 -17.86 -1.25
N GLU A 372 7.89 -19.11 -0.94
CA GLU A 372 8.88 -20.21 -0.88
C GLU A 372 9.63 -20.34 -2.22
N GLY A 373 10.96 -20.22 -2.16
CA GLY A 373 11.82 -20.28 -3.34
C GLY A 373 11.86 -19.00 -4.18
N ASN A 374 11.26 -17.89 -3.73
CA ASN A 374 11.36 -16.60 -4.38
C ASN A 374 12.59 -15.83 -3.88
N GLU A 375 13.70 -15.89 -4.63
CA GLU A 375 14.97 -15.26 -4.26
C GLU A 375 14.85 -13.72 -4.19
N MET A 376 14.12 -13.11 -5.11
CA MET A 376 13.88 -11.66 -5.10
C MET A 376 13.16 -11.21 -3.82
N MET A 377 12.09 -11.92 -3.41
CA MET A 377 11.39 -11.59 -2.17
C MET A 377 12.29 -11.77 -0.94
N ALA A 378 13.13 -12.79 -0.92
CA ALA A 378 14.08 -13.02 0.17
C ALA A 378 15.08 -11.84 0.27
N GLU A 379 15.60 -11.38 -0.86
CA GLU A 379 16.51 -10.24 -0.97
C GLU A 379 15.90 -8.94 -0.46
N TYR A 380 14.73 -8.56 -0.97
CA TYR A 380 14.03 -7.34 -0.52
C TYR A 380 13.58 -7.40 0.94
N SER A 381 13.27 -8.60 1.44
CA SER A 381 12.87 -8.80 2.84
C SER A 381 13.98 -8.49 3.84
N LEU A 382 15.26 -8.51 3.43
CA LEU A 382 16.38 -8.11 4.27
C LEU A 382 16.29 -6.64 4.73
N MET A 383 15.60 -5.81 3.95
CA MET A 383 15.44 -4.37 4.25
C MET A 383 14.20 -4.06 5.11
N ASN A 384 13.24 -4.98 5.24
CA ASN A 384 12.02 -4.72 6.03
C ASN A 384 12.32 -4.36 7.51
N PRO A 385 13.30 -4.97 8.21
CA PRO A 385 13.67 -4.57 9.57
C PRO A 385 14.27 -3.16 9.68
N MET A 386 14.66 -2.56 8.55
CA MET A 386 15.18 -1.17 8.50
C MET A 386 14.06 -0.14 8.38
N MET A 387 12.79 -0.56 8.28
CA MET A 387 11.67 0.38 8.25
C MET A 387 11.55 1.13 9.57
N GLY A 388 11.59 2.46 9.47
CA GLY A 388 11.45 3.37 10.60
C GLY A 388 9.98 3.74 10.87
N VAL A 389 9.83 4.79 11.68
CA VAL A 389 8.51 5.34 12.02
C VAL A 389 7.76 5.81 10.78
N TYR A 390 6.50 5.44 10.69
CA TYR A 390 5.63 5.79 9.56
C TYR A 390 5.07 7.20 9.72
N TYR A 391 5.88 8.21 9.44
CA TYR A 391 5.55 9.63 9.65
C TYR A 391 4.49 10.20 8.69
N GLN A 392 4.06 9.42 7.70
CA GLN A 392 3.06 9.86 6.71
C GLN A 392 1.63 9.97 7.30
N ILE A 393 1.45 9.55 8.57
CA ILE A 393 0.23 9.78 9.33
C ILE A 393 0.26 11.07 10.18
N THR A 394 1.34 11.84 10.14
CA THR A 394 1.42 13.15 10.80
C THR A 394 0.40 14.11 10.17
N LYS A 395 -0.32 14.88 11.01
CA LYS A 395 -1.26 15.91 10.54
C LYS A 395 -0.58 16.87 9.55
N GLY A 396 -1.35 17.44 8.64
CA GLY A 396 -0.81 18.32 7.61
C GLY A 396 -0.02 17.60 6.51
N TRP A 397 -0.12 16.26 6.43
CA TRP A 397 0.68 15.44 5.52
C TRP A 397 0.60 15.90 4.06
N THR A 398 -0.58 16.23 3.55
CA THR A 398 -0.76 16.70 2.17
C THR A 398 0.05 17.97 1.89
N GLN A 399 0.06 18.92 2.84
CA GLN A 399 0.84 20.14 2.71
C GLN A 399 2.34 19.86 2.84
N ALA A 400 2.75 19.01 3.79
CA ALA A 400 4.14 18.62 3.96
C ALA A 400 4.75 18.01 2.70
N ARG A 401 3.99 17.14 2.00
CA ARG A 401 4.40 16.60 0.70
C ARG A 401 4.54 17.67 -0.37
N THR A 402 3.59 18.58 -0.45
CA THR A 402 3.62 19.68 -1.41
C THR A 402 4.83 20.58 -1.19
N GLU A 403 5.09 20.96 0.07
CA GLU A 403 6.24 21.81 0.40
C GLU A 403 7.57 21.09 0.19
N TRP A 404 7.63 19.78 0.40
CA TRP A 404 8.84 18.98 0.21
C TRP A 404 9.37 19.06 -1.23
N TRP A 405 8.56 18.69 -2.23
CA TRP A 405 9.03 18.72 -3.61
C TRP A 405 9.21 20.15 -4.14
N ASN A 406 8.41 21.12 -3.72
CA ASN A 406 8.62 22.54 -4.04
C ASN A 406 9.94 23.05 -3.45
N MET A 407 10.29 22.65 -2.23
CA MET A 407 11.56 22.96 -1.60
C MET A 407 12.73 22.38 -2.41
N LEU A 408 12.65 21.12 -2.80
CA LEU A 408 13.69 20.48 -3.61
C LEU A 408 13.92 21.19 -4.96
N GLN A 409 12.87 21.70 -5.61
CA GLN A 409 13.01 22.51 -6.81
C GLN A 409 13.82 23.80 -6.55
N ARG A 410 13.46 24.52 -5.48
CA ARG A 410 14.19 25.74 -5.10
C ARG A 410 15.65 25.46 -4.72
N VAL A 411 15.88 24.34 -4.05
CA VAL A 411 17.26 23.89 -3.74
C VAL A 411 18.05 23.59 -5.03
N GLY A 412 17.43 22.91 -5.99
CA GLY A 412 18.07 22.62 -7.29
C GLY A 412 18.52 23.87 -8.05
N GLU A 413 17.77 24.98 -7.90
CA GLU A 413 18.08 26.29 -8.53
C GLU A 413 18.97 27.19 -7.68
N SER A 414 19.32 26.79 -6.45
CA SER A 414 20.09 27.57 -5.50
C SER A 414 21.61 27.43 -5.68
N ASP A 415 22.37 28.08 -4.80
CA ASP A 415 23.83 27.94 -4.73
C ASP A 415 24.29 26.64 -4.05
N GLY A 416 23.35 25.80 -3.58
CA GLY A 416 23.61 24.51 -2.93
C GLY A 416 24.34 24.57 -1.60
N THR A 417 24.52 25.77 -1.00
CA THR A 417 25.13 25.86 0.32
C THR A 417 24.21 25.35 1.42
N ALA A 418 24.76 24.73 2.44
CA ALA A 418 23.96 24.22 3.57
C ALA A 418 23.11 25.32 4.24
N GLU A 419 23.59 26.58 4.28
CA GLU A 419 22.84 27.72 4.83
C GLU A 419 21.60 28.05 3.99
N THR A 420 21.77 28.11 2.65
CA THR A 420 20.64 28.34 1.73
C THR A 420 19.64 27.19 1.81
N ILE A 421 20.13 25.95 1.79
CA ILE A 421 19.28 24.75 1.89
C ILE A 421 18.49 24.73 3.20
N LEU A 422 19.13 25.02 4.34
CA LEU A 422 18.46 25.10 5.63
C LEU A 422 17.35 26.17 5.65
N THR A 423 17.59 27.29 4.97
CA THR A 423 16.59 28.37 4.84
C THR A 423 15.35 27.86 4.08
N GLU A 424 15.56 27.18 2.94
CA GLU A 424 14.48 26.61 2.13
C GLU A 424 13.73 25.49 2.87
N MET A 425 14.46 24.61 3.56
CA MET A 425 13.87 23.57 4.40
C MET A 425 13.03 24.14 5.54
N THR A 426 13.51 25.20 6.19
CA THR A 426 12.80 25.87 7.30
C THR A 426 11.48 26.45 6.80
N ALA A 427 11.49 27.16 5.67
CA ALA A 427 10.27 27.74 5.11
C ALA A 427 9.22 26.66 4.76
N ALA A 428 9.66 25.55 4.17
CA ALA A 428 8.79 24.42 3.83
C ALA A 428 8.24 23.71 5.08
N GLN A 429 9.08 23.47 6.08
CA GLN A 429 8.68 22.87 7.36
C GLN A 429 7.68 23.73 8.13
N ASP A 430 7.91 25.06 8.18
CA ASP A 430 7.01 25.99 8.85
C ASP A 430 5.62 25.97 8.22
N ALA A 431 5.53 25.92 6.88
CA ALA A 431 4.27 25.79 6.16
C ALA A 431 3.57 24.44 6.46
N ALA A 432 4.31 23.33 6.51
CA ALA A 432 3.79 22.02 6.87
C ALA A 432 3.26 21.99 8.32
N ASN A 433 4.02 22.54 9.27
CA ASN A 433 3.61 22.60 10.68
C ASN A 433 2.44 23.56 10.91
N ALA A 434 2.33 24.65 10.14
CA ALA A 434 1.16 25.51 10.17
C ALA A 434 -0.12 24.81 9.68
N ALA A 435 0.00 23.97 8.64
CA ALA A 435 -1.12 23.13 8.17
C ALA A 435 -1.51 22.09 9.22
N ALA A 436 -0.55 21.40 9.82
CA ALA A 436 -0.78 20.43 10.90
C ALA A 436 -1.52 21.04 12.09
N ALA A 437 -1.21 22.28 12.44
CA ALA A 437 -1.87 23.01 13.54
C ALA A 437 -3.30 23.47 13.19
N ALA A 438 -3.66 23.52 11.91
CA ALA A 438 -4.99 23.94 11.45
C ALA A 438 -5.98 22.75 11.32
N GLU A 439 -5.50 21.51 11.27
CA GLU A 439 -6.28 20.26 11.29
C GLU A 439 -6.60 19.81 12.73
#